data_0068d9513d548ed3039b9a9350f3bc64
#
_entry.id   0068d9513d548ed3039b9a9350f3bc64
#
_cell.length_a   1.000
_cell.length_b   1.000
_cell.length_c   1.000
_cell.angle_alpha   90.00
_cell.angle_beta   90.00
_cell.angle_gamma   90.00
#
_symmetry.space_group_name_H-M   'P 1'
#
loop_
_entity.id
_entity.type
_entity.pdbx_description
1 polymer ?
#
loop_
_entity_poly.entity_id
_entity_poly.type
_entity_poly.pdbx_seq_one_letter_code
_entity_poly.pdbx_strand_id
1 'polypeptide(L)'
;MKVTISHQEDMKFEAKTAKGSFIIDCPVISPIEYFLAGLIACTTSDIIVIPKNQNRTVTDLVVDGEVIRNEDHPRKFNSFHLDYNFNSDADDMMAARWVMASLETYCSTVNTIRDTTAITYSITHNGTLIKENESMISGGGSNIDFGEIESCPS
;
A
#
# COMPACT_ATOMS: atom_id res chain seq x y z
N MET A 1 12.75 -10.19 -10.21
CA MET A 1 11.61 -10.90 -9.56
C MET A 1 10.85 -11.71 -10.60
N LYS A 2 10.37 -12.93 -10.26
CA LYS A 2 9.57 -13.78 -11.16
C LYS A 2 8.47 -14.47 -10.35
N VAL A 3 7.27 -14.46 -10.88
CA VAL A 3 6.13 -15.27 -10.41
C VAL A 3 5.70 -16.20 -11.54
N THR A 4 5.42 -17.44 -11.22
CA THR A 4 4.87 -18.42 -12.16
C THR A 4 3.48 -18.81 -11.69
N ILE A 5 2.51 -18.78 -12.57
CA ILE A 5 1.13 -19.21 -12.31
C ILE A 5 0.90 -20.54 -13.04
N SER A 6 0.42 -21.53 -12.32
CA SER A 6 0.07 -22.86 -12.85
C SER A 6 -1.40 -23.14 -12.55
N HIS A 7 -2.17 -23.46 -13.58
CA HIS A 7 -3.55 -23.90 -13.43
C HIS A 7 -3.58 -25.25 -12.69
N GLN A 8 -4.49 -25.37 -11.74
CA GLN A 8 -4.73 -26.59 -10.98
C GLN A 8 -6.03 -27.26 -11.42
N GLU A 9 -7.14 -26.67 -11.05
CA GLU A 9 -8.50 -27.13 -11.40
C GLU A 9 -9.44 -25.92 -11.45
N ASP A 10 -10.48 -25.98 -12.25
CA ASP A 10 -11.50 -24.92 -12.39
C ASP A 10 -10.87 -23.51 -12.52
N MET A 11 -11.13 -22.66 -11.56
CA MET A 11 -10.56 -21.30 -11.45
C MET A 11 -9.54 -21.18 -10.31
N LYS A 12 -8.85 -22.29 -10.01
CA LYS A 12 -7.76 -22.34 -9.02
C LYS A 12 -6.40 -22.39 -9.68
N PHE A 13 -5.48 -21.65 -9.14
CA PHE A 13 -4.11 -21.52 -9.64
C PHE A 13 -3.12 -21.59 -8.49
N GLU A 14 -1.97 -22.23 -8.71
CA GLU A 14 -0.82 -22.09 -7.84
C GLU A 14 0.06 -20.93 -8.31
N ALA A 15 0.30 -19.96 -7.44
CA ALA A 15 1.29 -18.90 -7.64
C ALA A 15 2.58 -19.30 -6.93
N LYS A 16 3.69 -19.35 -7.68
CA LYS A 16 5.01 -19.73 -7.19
C LYS A 16 6.01 -18.59 -7.36
N THR A 17 6.69 -18.25 -6.28
CA THR A 17 7.75 -17.25 -6.23
C THR A 17 9.06 -17.90 -5.81
N ALA A 18 10.15 -17.15 -5.77
CA ALA A 18 11.41 -17.64 -5.21
C ALA A 18 11.33 -17.92 -3.69
N LYS A 19 10.37 -17.32 -2.98
CA LYS A 19 10.23 -17.38 -1.51
C LYS A 19 9.17 -18.40 -1.05
N GLY A 20 8.31 -18.87 -1.94
CA GLY A 20 7.23 -19.80 -1.60
C GLY A 20 6.13 -19.87 -2.63
N SER A 21 5.04 -20.56 -2.31
CA SER A 21 3.85 -20.64 -3.15
C SER A 21 2.58 -20.44 -2.33
N PHE A 22 1.51 -20.05 -3.02
CA PHE A 22 0.16 -19.92 -2.47
C PHE A 22 -0.89 -20.23 -3.53
N ILE A 23 -2.11 -20.54 -3.10
CA ILE A 23 -3.23 -20.83 -3.99
C ILE A 23 -4.05 -19.56 -4.21
N ILE A 24 -4.38 -19.28 -5.44
CA ILE A 24 -5.37 -18.30 -5.88
C ILE A 24 -6.64 -19.05 -6.24
N ASP A 25 -7.70 -18.85 -5.47
CA ASP A 25 -9.04 -19.41 -5.70
C ASP A 25 -9.97 -18.25 -6.10
N CYS A 26 -10.10 -18.03 -7.40
CA CYS A 26 -10.79 -16.86 -7.95
C CYS A 26 -12.27 -16.73 -7.55
N PRO A 27 -13.06 -17.81 -7.36
CA PRO A 27 -14.39 -17.72 -6.76
C PRO A 27 -14.44 -17.24 -5.31
N VAL A 28 -13.36 -17.38 -4.56
CA VAL A 28 -13.27 -16.99 -3.13
C VAL A 28 -12.73 -15.59 -2.98
N ILE A 29 -11.60 -15.31 -3.61
CA ILE A 29 -10.96 -13.99 -3.63
C ILE A 29 -10.53 -13.72 -5.07
N SER A 30 -11.07 -12.68 -5.67
CA SER A 30 -10.78 -12.34 -7.06
C SER A 30 -9.32 -11.90 -7.26
N PRO A 31 -8.73 -12.10 -8.45
CA PRO A 31 -7.38 -11.63 -8.75
C PRO A 31 -7.15 -10.14 -8.50
N ILE A 32 -8.20 -9.33 -8.68
CA ILE A 32 -8.10 -7.88 -8.43
C ILE A 32 -8.04 -7.55 -6.94
N GLU A 33 -8.67 -8.35 -6.08
CA GLU A 33 -8.55 -8.21 -4.62
C GLU A 33 -7.15 -8.63 -4.14
N TYR A 34 -6.54 -9.67 -4.71
CA TYR A 34 -5.13 -9.99 -4.46
C TYR A 34 -4.20 -8.85 -4.86
N PHE A 35 -4.46 -8.21 -6.00
CA PHE A 35 -3.70 -7.06 -6.46
C PHE A 35 -3.84 -5.89 -5.49
N LEU A 36 -5.07 -5.56 -5.07
CA LEU A 36 -5.34 -4.50 -4.11
C LEU A 36 -4.70 -4.79 -2.74
N ALA A 37 -4.81 -6.03 -2.26
CA ALA A 37 -4.16 -6.43 -1.02
C ALA A 37 -2.62 -6.26 -1.09
N GLY A 38 -2.00 -6.59 -2.22
CA GLY A 38 -0.57 -6.37 -2.44
C GLY A 38 -0.18 -4.89 -2.43
N LEU A 39 -1.01 -4.02 -3.04
CA LEU A 39 -0.81 -2.55 -3.01
C LEU A 39 -0.84 -2.03 -1.56
N ILE A 40 -1.87 -2.41 -0.79
CA ILE A 40 -2.06 -1.96 0.59
C ILE A 40 -0.94 -2.54 1.48
N ALA A 41 -0.63 -3.83 1.38
CA ALA A 41 0.39 -4.46 2.20
C ALA A 41 1.78 -3.81 2.01
N CYS A 42 2.12 -3.38 0.80
CA CYS A 42 3.39 -2.72 0.52
C CYS A 42 3.50 -1.40 1.30
N THR A 43 2.52 -0.52 1.19
CA THR A 43 2.54 0.75 1.93
C THR A 43 2.39 0.54 3.44
N THR A 44 1.59 -0.44 3.88
CA THR A 44 1.43 -0.79 5.30
C THR A 44 2.76 -1.21 5.92
N SER A 45 3.58 -1.99 5.21
CA SER A 45 4.89 -2.40 5.72
C SER A 45 5.85 -1.23 5.88
N ASP A 46 5.77 -0.20 5.05
CA ASP A 46 6.58 1.01 5.20
C ASP A 46 6.25 1.76 6.51
N ILE A 47 4.98 1.75 6.94
CA ILE A 47 4.55 2.37 8.21
C ILE A 47 5.08 1.61 9.44
N ILE A 48 5.59 0.42 9.27
CA ILE A 48 6.34 -0.31 10.30
C ILE A 48 7.85 -0.04 10.19
N VAL A 49 8.38 -0.10 8.97
CA VAL A 49 9.83 -0.06 8.74
C VAL A 49 10.40 1.35 8.91
N ILE A 50 9.75 2.38 8.38
CA ILE A 50 10.24 3.77 8.47
C ILE A 50 10.36 4.24 9.94
N PRO A 51 9.33 4.11 10.79
CA PRO A 51 9.43 4.46 12.20
C PRO A 51 10.48 3.64 12.96
N LYS A 52 10.57 2.33 12.69
CA LYS A 52 11.55 1.44 13.32
C LYS A 52 12.99 1.92 13.09
N ASN A 53 13.32 2.40 11.90
CA ASN A 53 14.64 2.97 11.60
C ASN A 53 14.93 4.28 12.36
N GLN A 54 13.89 4.89 12.93
CA GLN A 54 14.00 6.07 13.80
C GLN A 54 13.86 5.72 15.29
N ASN A 55 13.97 4.42 15.64
CA ASN A 55 13.76 3.92 17.00
C ASN A 55 12.37 4.27 17.56
N ARG A 56 11.35 4.30 16.70
CA ARG A 56 9.95 4.51 17.05
C ARG A 56 9.14 3.23 16.83
N THR A 57 8.04 3.13 17.55
CA THR A 57 7.14 1.97 17.46
C THR A 57 5.75 2.41 17.02
N VAL A 58 5.19 1.68 16.06
CA VAL A 58 3.80 1.81 15.64
C VAL A 58 3.01 0.62 16.18
N THR A 59 1.82 0.88 16.70
CA THR A 59 0.87 -0.13 17.19
C THR A 59 -0.51 0.07 16.59
N ASP A 60 -1.34 -0.96 16.67
CA ASP A 60 -2.73 -0.94 16.22
C ASP A 60 -2.91 -0.44 14.77
N LEU A 61 -1.94 -0.75 13.91
CA LEU A 61 -1.94 -0.32 12.52
C LEU A 61 -3.01 -1.07 11.71
N VAL A 62 -3.93 -0.31 11.17
CA VAL A 62 -4.91 -0.75 10.17
C VAL A 62 -4.81 0.20 8.97
N VAL A 63 -4.77 -0.36 7.78
CA VAL A 63 -4.83 0.41 6.54
C VAL A 63 -5.96 -0.15 5.68
N ASP A 64 -7.00 0.65 5.49
CA ASP A 64 -8.09 0.33 4.57
C ASP A 64 -7.79 0.95 3.20
N GLY A 65 -8.14 0.24 2.14
CA GLY A 65 -7.98 0.74 0.78
C GLY A 65 -9.24 0.53 -0.04
N GLU A 66 -9.76 1.61 -0.63
CA GLU A 66 -10.93 1.59 -1.48
C GLU A 66 -10.59 2.04 -2.89
N VAL A 67 -11.08 1.32 -3.90
CA VAL A 67 -10.88 1.67 -5.31
C VAL A 67 -12.21 1.90 -6.01
N ILE A 68 -12.26 2.94 -6.84
CA ILE A 68 -13.31 3.14 -7.83
C ILE A 68 -12.78 2.70 -9.19
N ARG A 69 -13.53 1.83 -9.86
CA ARG A 69 -13.17 1.29 -11.18
C ARG A 69 -14.07 1.84 -12.27
N ASN A 70 -13.57 1.83 -13.51
CA ASN A 70 -14.42 2.08 -14.67
C ASN A 70 -15.58 1.09 -14.72
N GLU A 71 -16.75 1.56 -15.11
CA GLU A 71 -17.92 0.71 -15.36
C GLU A 71 -17.71 -0.16 -16.62
N ASP A 72 -17.14 0.44 -17.67
CA ASP A 72 -16.84 -0.23 -18.93
C ASP A 72 -15.44 -0.83 -18.95
N HIS A 73 -15.23 -1.81 -19.82
CA HIS A 73 -13.92 -2.40 -20.08
C HIS A 73 -12.95 -1.44 -20.77
N PRO A 74 -11.66 -1.47 -20.41
CA PRO A 74 -11.07 -2.21 -19.31
C PRO A 74 -11.42 -1.56 -17.96
N ARG A 75 -11.91 -2.35 -17.01
CA ARG A 75 -12.30 -1.90 -15.67
C ARG A 75 -11.10 -1.58 -14.79
N LYS A 76 -10.25 -0.67 -15.24
CA LYS A 76 -9.08 -0.21 -14.49
C LYS A 76 -9.48 0.67 -13.30
N PHE A 77 -8.55 0.90 -12.38
CA PHE A 77 -8.75 1.83 -11.27
C PHE A 77 -8.77 3.27 -11.77
N ASN A 78 -9.81 4.02 -11.39
CA ASN A 78 -9.91 5.47 -11.59
C ASN A 78 -9.33 6.21 -10.41
N SER A 79 -9.72 5.79 -9.20
CA SER A 79 -9.21 6.34 -7.95
C SER A 79 -8.91 5.23 -6.95
N PHE A 80 -7.99 5.52 -6.04
CA PHE A 80 -7.61 4.69 -4.93
C PHE A 80 -7.47 5.56 -3.68
N HIS A 81 -8.28 5.29 -2.67
CA HIS A 81 -8.21 5.95 -1.38
C HIS A 81 -7.61 5.02 -0.33
N LEU A 82 -6.74 5.56 0.52
CA LEU A 82 -6.08 4.85 1.60
C LEU A 82 -6.36 5.53 2.95
N ASP A 83 -6.99 4.81 3.86
CA ASP A 83 -7.18 5.27 5.24
C ASP A 83 -6.16 4.59 6.15
N TYR A 84 -5.24 5.37 6.72
CA TYR A 84 -4.25 4.92 7.70
C TYR A 84 -4.74 5.21 9.11
N ASN A 85 -4.83 4.19 9.94
CA ASN A 85 -5.15 4.31 11.35
C ASN A 85 -4.09 3.59 12.19
N PHE A 86 -3.38 4.32 13.05
CA PHE A 86 -2.34 3.74 13.90
C PHE A 86 -2.03 4.62 15.11
N ASN A 87 -1.37 4.00 16.09
CA ASN A 87 -0.84 4.68 17.25
C ASN A 87 0.69 4.67 17.23
N SER A 88 1.31 5.71 17.79
CA SER A 88 2.76 5.76 17.99
C SER A 88 3.13 6.75 19.11
N ASP A 89 4.41 6.74 19.47
CA ASP A 89 5.02 7.67 20.41
C ASP A 89 5.56 8.97 19.75
N ALA A 90 5.34 9.11 18.43
CA ALA A 90 5.72 10.31 17.69
C ALA A 90 4.63 11.38 17.76
N ASP A 91 4.98 12.61 17.38
CA ASP A 91 3.98 13.65 17.13
C ASP A 91 3.26 13.45 15.79
N ASP A 92 2.13 14.13 15.62
CA ASP A 92 1.27 14.03 14.44
C ASP A 92 1.99 14.42 13.14
N MET A 93 2.90 15.39 13.21
CA MET A 93 3.66 15.84 12.04
C MET A 93 4.61 14.74 11.56
N MET A 94 5.30 14.07 12.49
CA MET A 94 6.18 12.96 12.15
C MET A 94 5.38 11.75 11.61
N ALA A 95 4.25 11.42 12.26
CA ALA A 95 3.35 10.36 11.81
C ALA A 95 2.86 10.61 10.37
N ALA A 96 2.43 11.83 10.06
CA ALA A 96 2.04 12.22 8.70
C ALA A 96 3.21 12.09 7.71
N ARG A 97 4.42 12.45 8.09
CA ARG A 97 5.61 12.33 7.24
C ARG A 97 5.96 10.89 6.89
N TRP A 98 5.73 9.92 7.78
CA TRP A 98 5.93 8.51 7.48
C TRP A 98 5.00 8.02 6.37
N VAL A 99 3.72 8.37 6.44
CA VAL A 99 2.75 8.02 5.39
C VAL A 99 3.11 8.69 4.07
N MET A 100 3.41 9.98 4.10
CA MET A 100 3.82 10.71 2.89
C MET A 100 5.10 10.14 2.27
N ALA A 101 6.08 9.75 3.09
CA ALA A 101 7.32 9.13 2.61
C ALA A 101 7.06 7.77 1.96
N SER A 102 6.20 6.93 2.55
CA SER A 102 5.77 5.68 1.93
C SER A 102 5.18 5.95 0.55
N LEU A 103 4.14 6.78 0.48
CA LEU A 103 3.40 7.03 -0.76
C LEU A 103 4.26 7.69 -1.84
N GLU A 104 5.03 8.72 -1.49
CA GLU A 104 5.76 9.54 -2.47
C GLU A 104 7.11 8.93 -2.87
N THR A 105 7.74 8.13 -1.99
CA THR A 105 9.15 7.72 -2.18
C THR A 105 9.34 6.21 -2.15
N TYR A 106 8.84 5.50 -1.13
CA TYR A 106 9.29 4.13 -0.86
C TYR A 106 8.36 3.04 -1.38
N CYS A 107 7.03 3.23 -1.36
CA CYS A 107 6.10 2.20 -1.79
C CYS A 107 6.16 1.97 -3.31
N SER A 108 6.84 0.92 -3.74
CA SER A 108 7.00 0.58 -5.16
C SER A 108 5.66 0.26 -5.84
N THR A 109 4.72 -0.39 -5.15
CA THR A 109 3.44 -0.78 -5.73
C THR A 109 2.53 0.40 -5.98
N VAL A 110 2.40 1.32 -5.01
CA VAL A 110 1.63 2.57 -5.17
C VAL A 110 2.24 3.43 -6.28
N ASN A 111 3.57 3.57 -6.28
CA ASN A 111 4.27 4.33 -7.33
C ASN A 111 4.16 3.70 -8.73
N THR A 112 3.89 2.39 -8.83
CA THR A 112 3.64 1.73 -10.13
C THR A 112 2.32 2.16 -10.77
N ILE A 113 1.31 2.53 -9.97
CA ILE A 113 -0.03 2.90 -10.47
C ILE A 113 -0.32 4.40 -10.44
N ARG A 114 0.52 5.23 -9.82
CA ARG A 114 0.26 6.65 -9.56
C ARG A 114 -0.02 7.49 -10.80
N ASP A 115 0.56 7.14 -11.94
CA ASP A 115 0.39 7.92 -13.19
C ASP A 115 -0.94 7.63 -13.90
N THR A 116 -1.66 6.59 -13.47
CA THR A 116 -2.90 6.12 -14.11
C THR A 116 -4.11 6.11 -13.18
N THR A 117 -3.90 6.33 -11.89
CA THR A 117 -4.90 6.23 -10.84
C THR A 117 -4.79 7.44 -9.91
N ALA A 118 -5.87 8.16 -9.71
CA ALA A 118 -5.90 9.25 -8.74
C ALA A 118 -5.82 8.66 -7.32
N ILE A 119 -4.79 9.02 -6.57
CA ILE A 119 -4.54 8.47 -5.22
C ILE A 119 -4.78 9.56 -4.19
N THR A 120 -5.61 9.24 -3.19
CA THR A 120 -5.87 10.08 -2.03
C THR A 120 -5.68 9.29 -0.75
N TYR A 121 -5.46 9.97 0.37
CA TYR A 121 -5.27 9.32 1.65
C TYR A 121 -5.79 10.16 2.82
N SER A 122 -6.16 9.46 3.89
CA SER A 122 -6.48 10.02 5.20
C SER A 122 -5.60 9.39 6.26
N ILE A 123 -5.34 10.10 7.36
CA ILE A 123 -4.51 9.61 8.47
C ILE A 123 -5.20 9.90 9.78
N THR A 124 -5.47 8.85 10.55
CA THR A 124 -5.86 8.91 11.96
C THR A 124 -4.69 8.42 12.81
N HIS A 125 -4.15 9.31 13.64
CA HIS A 125 -3.03 9.03 14.53
C HIS A 125 -3.42 9.23 15.99
N ASN A 126 -3.19 8.23 16.84
CA ASN A 126 -3.57 8.25 18.25
C ASN A 126 -5.05 8.64 18.45
N GLY A 127 -5.94 8.16 17.58
CA GLY A 127 -7.37 8.44 17.60
C GLY A 127 -7.79 9.82 17.07
N THR A 128 -6.86 10.63 16.56
CA THR A 128 -7.14 11.94 15.97
C THR A 128 -6.95 11.93 14.47
N LEU A 129 -7.95 12.38 13.70
CA LEU A 129 -7.83 12.59 12.27
C LEU A 129 -6.91 13.78 12.00
N ILE A 130 -5.72 13.54 11.45
CA ILE A 130 -4.68 14.57 11.22
C ILE A 130 -4.54 14.96 9.75
N LYS A 131 -5.02 14.11 8.84
CA LYS A 131 -5.10 14.34 7.40
C LYS A 131 -6.42 13.76 6.87
N GLU A 132 -7.09 14.47 5.98
CA GLU A 132 -8.37 14.06 5.42
C GLU A 132 -8.39 14.28 3.90
N ASN A 133 -8.58 13.18 3.15
CA ASN A 133 -8.69 13.22 1.67
C ASN A 133 -7.55 13.99 0.96
N GLU A 134 -6.35 13.94 1.50
CA GLU A 134 -5.18 14.57 0.87
C GLU A 134 -4.83 13.85 -0.42
N SER A 135 -4.53 14.61 -1.45
CA SER A 135 -4.07 14.03 -2.72
C SER A 135 -2.59 13.70 -2.66
N MET A 136 -2.22 12.52 -3.18
CA MET A 136 -0.83 12.20 -3.45
C MET A 136 -0.30 13.16 -4.53
N ILE A 137 0.86 13.76 -4.30
CA ILE A 137 1.49 14.68 -5.26
C ILE A 137 2.02 13.85 -6.43
N SER A 138 1.42 14.00 -7.60
CA SER A 138 1.89 13.31 -8.80
C SER A 138 3.16 13.95 -9.37
N GLY A 139 4.14 13.13 -9.74
CA GLY A 139 5.25 13.51 -10.65
C GLY A 139 6.45 14.21 -10.02
N GLY A 140 6.45 14.51 -8.75
CA GLY A 140 7.61 15.07 -8.06
C GLY A 140 7.99 14.16 -6.92
N GLY A 141 9.15 13.55 -6.94
CA GLY A 141 9.67 12.95 -5.72
C GLY A 141 9.54 13.97 -4.60
N SER A 142 8.82 13.64 -3.53
CA SER A 142 8.77 14.52 -2.39
C SER A 142 10.18 14.59 -1.80
N ASN A 143 10.58 15.75 -1.28
CA ASN A 143 11.81 15.88 -0.50
C ASN A 143 11.72 15.16 0.86
N ILE A 144 10.77 14.22 1.03
CA ILE A 144 10.59 13.42 2.22
C ILE A 144 11.39 12.15 2.03
N ASP A 145 12.67 12.25 2.31
CA ASP A 145 13.62 11.16 2.27
C ASP A 145 14.13 10.90 3.69
N PHE A 146 14.02 9.67 4.16
CA PHE A 146 14.55 9.21 5.44
C PHE A 146 15.87 8.44 5.27
N GLY A 147 16.50 8.52 4.08
CA GLY A 147 17.73 7.81 3.74
C GLY A 147 17.48 6.36 3.33
N GLU A 148 18.53 5.54 3.37
CA GLU A 148 18.43 4.12 3.10
C GLU A 148 17.62 3.46 4.24
N ILE A 149 16.41 3.02 3.92
CA ILE A 149 15.60 2.17 4.79
C ILE A 149 15.57 0.75 4.21
N GLU A 150 15.54 -0.26 5.06
CA GLU A 150 15.16 -1.59 4.62
C GLU A 150 13.70 -1.52 4.17
N SER A 151 13.48 -1.25 2.88
CA SER A 151 12.14 -1.27 2.29
C SER A 151 11.52 -2.67 2.39
N CYS A 152 10.22 -2.73 2.18
CA CYS A 152 9.49 -3.99 2.07
C CYS A 152 10.30 -5.02 1.26
N PRO A 153 10.59 -6.20 1.82
CA PRO A 153 11.41 -7.19 1.13
C PRO A 153 10.74 -7.65 -0.16
N SER A 154 11.17 -7.05 -1.25
CA SER A 154 10.77 -7.39 -2.63
C SER A 154 11.41 -8.70 -3.11
#